data_d352a7e63f786e7610d10dd21643fdf2
#
_entry.id   d352a7e63f786e7610d10dd21643fdf2
#
_cell.length_a   1.000
_cell.length_b   1.000
_cell.length_c   1.000
_cell.angle_alpha   90.00
_cell.angle_beta   90.00
_cell.angle_gamma   90.00
#
_symmetry.space_group_name_H-M   'P 1'
#
loop_
_entity.id
_entity.type
_entity.pdbx_description
1 polymer ?
#
loop_
_entity_poly.entity_id
_entity_poly.type
_entity_poly.pdbx_seq_one_letter_code
_entity_poly.pdbx_strand_id
1 'polypeptide(L)'
;EKLFKLSAARLQKINGVGPKLAGAFSDTYAALKRAEQELKFIEKHKIDTLFYYDKRYPKRLLNCADAPLFVFSKGNFDFNKERFVNIVGTRHATEYGREITESLIADLAAYQVNLVSGLAFGIDICAHKAALKYDMQNIAVLAHGLDRLYPAQHRSVAEKLQQNGALVSDFLSETNPDRQNFPSRNRIVAGMTDATIVVESAIAGGALITAEIANNY
;
A
#
# COMPACT_ATOMS: atom_id res chain seq x y z
N GLU A 1 19.36 17.49 -7.66
CA GLU A 1 20.84 17.56 -7.60
C GLU A 1 21.37 18.72 -6.78
N LYS A 2 20.88 19.98 -6.95
CA LYS A 2 21.39 21.15 -6.23
C LYS A 2 21.26 21.01 -4.71
N LEU A 3 20.17 20.42 -4.21
CA LEU A 3 19.92 20.25 -2.78
C LEU A 3 21.01 19.40 -2.10
N PHE A 4 21.43 18.31 -2.73
CA PHE A 4 22.44 17.39 -2.23
C PHE A 4 23.88 17.96 -2.24
N LYS A 5 24.07 19.14 -2.82
CA LYS A 5 25.36 19.87 -2.84
C LYS A 5 25.43 20.99 -1.79
N LEU A 6 24.34 21.21 -1.02
CA LEU A 6 24.29 22.24 0.00
C LEU A 6 24.90 21.71 1.32
N SER A 7 25.65 22.59 1.98
CA SER A 7 26.11 22.30 3.36
C SER A 7 24.94 22.33 4.34
N ALA A 8 25.06 21.59 5.46
CA ALA A 8 24.04 21.57 6.51
C ALA A 8 23.66 22.98 6.98
N ALA A 9 24.64 23.89 7.07
CA ALA A 9 24.40 25.28 7.43
C ALA A 9 23.55 26.05 6.39
N ARG A 10 23.69 25.74 5.11
CA ARG A 10 22.84 26.33 4.06
C ARG A 10 21.44 25.71 4.04
N LEU A 11 21.33 24.41 4.29
CA LEU A 11 20.04 23.72 4.40
C LEU A 11 19.21 24.28 5.55
N GLN A 12 19.80 24.57 6.70
CA GLN A 12 19.10 25.16 7.85
C GLN A 12 18.55 26.58 7.61
N LYS A 13 18.98 27.26 6.53
CA LYS A 13 18.38 28.53 6.11
C LYS A 13 17.06 28.40 5.39
N ILE A 14 16.69 27.18 5.00
CA ILE A 14 15.40 26.87 4.36
C ILE A 14 14.35 26.77 5.47
N ASN A 15 13.24 27.49 5.30
CA ASN A 15 12.16 27.45 6.28
C ASN A 15 11.64 26.02 6.46
N GLY A 16 11.51 25.57 7.72
CA GLY A 16 11.10 24.21 8.07
C GLY A 16 12.24 23.17 8.13
N VAL A 17 13.49 23.55 7.79
CA VAL A 17 14.66 22.65 7.86
C VAL A 17 15.44 22.88 9.14
N GLY A 18 15.15 22.08 10.16
CA GLY A 18 15.92 22.10 11.43
C GLY A 18 17.23 21.28 11.34
N PRO A 19 18.07 21.32 12.41
CA PRO A 19 19.37 20.63 12.46
C PRO A 19 19.28 19.13 12.17
N LYS A 20 18.25 18.45 12.66
CA LYS A 20 18.02 17.02 12.46
C LYS A 20 17.79 16.69 10.98
N LEU A 21 16.95 17.48 10.31
CA LEU A 21 16.67 17.29 8.89
C LEU A 21 17.89 17.67 8.04
N ALA A 22 18.57 18.77 8.34
CA ALA A 22 19.81 19.15 7.66
C ALA A 22 20.91 18.09 7.81
N GLY A 23 21.02 17.46 9.00
CA GLY A 23 21.94 16.36 9.27
C GLY A 23 21.65 15.10 8.46
N ALA A 24 20.39 14.81 8.15
CA ALA A 24 20.01 13.67 7.30
C ALA A 24 20.54 13.78 5.86
N PHE A 25 20.89 14.99 5.40
CA PHE A 25 21.53 15.21 4.10
C PHE A 25 23.06 15.16 4.16
N SER A 26 23.69 14.92 5.31
CA SER A 26 25.14 14.90 5.45
C SER A 26 25.78 13.66 4.81
N ASP A 27 25.08 12.54 4.76
CA ASP A 27 25.52 11.31 4.08
C ASP A 27 24.86 11.13 2.70
N THR A 28 25.13 12.09 1.83
CA THR A 28 24.63 12.09 0.45
C THR A 28 25.10 10.87 -0.33
N TYR A 29 26.31 10.36 -0.05
CA TYR A 29 26.87 9.21 -0.77
C TYR A 29 26.08 7.93 -0.49
N ALA A 30 25.79 7.63 0.78
CA ALA A 30 25.01 6.45 1.14
C ALA A 30 23.57 6.53 0.59
N ALA A 31 22.95 7.73 0.66
CA ALA A 31 21.61 7.94 0.10
C ALA A 31 21.57 7.72 -1.42
N LEU A 32 22.53 8.26 -2.16
CA LEU A 32 22.62 8.08 -3.61
C LEU A 32 22.91 6.62 -3.99
N LYS A 33 23.83 5.97 -3.28
CA LYS A 33 24.11 4.53 -3.48
C LYS A 33 22.86 3.67 -3.26
N ARG A 34 22.08 3.97 -2.20
CA ARG A 34 20.83 3.28 -1.93
C ARG A 34 19.80 3.53 -3.03
N ALA A 35 19.69 4.77 -3.52
CA ALA A 35 18.81 5.12 -4.63
C ALA A 35 19.18 4.38 -5.93
N GLU A 36 20.48 4.27 -6.25
CA GLU A 36 20.94 3.50 -7.41
C GLU A 36 20.60 2.00 -7.30
N GLN A 37 20.71 1.42 -6.11
CA GLN A 37 20.31 0.04 -5.85
C GLN A 37 18.79 -0.14 -6.09
N GLU A 38 18.00 0.80 -5.59
CA GLU A 38 16.55 0.77 -5.78
C GLU A 38 16.16 0.91 -7.25
N LEU A 39 16.78 1.81 -8.00
CA LEU A 39 16.54 1.97 -9.45
C LEU A 39 16.85 0.67 -10.21
N LYS A 40 17.97 0.03 -9.92
CA LYS A 40 18.34 -1.28 -10.52
C LYS A 40 17.31 -2.37 -10.17
N PHE A 41 16.81 -2.37 -8.92
CA PHE A 41 15.79 -3.31 -8.49
C PHE A 41 14.47 -3.08 -9.23
N ILE A 42 14.02 -1.83 -9.32
CA ILE A 42 12.81 -1.41 -10.03
C ILE A 42 12.86 -1.85 -11.50
N GLU A 43 13.96 -1.54 -12.19
CA GLU A 43 14.16 -1.90 -13.59
C GLU A 43 14.18 -3.42 -13.81
N LYS A 44 14.99 -4.13 -13.01
CA LYS A 44 15.13 -5.60 -13.09
C LYS A 44 13.79 -6.32 -12.88
N HIS A 45 12.96 -5.85 -11.96
CA HIS A 45 11.70 -6.50 -11.57
C HIS A 45 10.46 -5.89 -12.24
N LYS A 46 10.65 -4.94 -13.17
CA LYS A 46 9.58 -4.25 -13.90
C LYS A 46 8.52 -3.68 -12.95
N ILE A 47 8.99 -2.94 -11.94
CA ILE A 47 8.13 -2.28 -10.97
C ILE A 47 7.79 -0.89 -11.48
N ASP A 48 6.52 -0.57 -11.55
CA ASP A 48 6.07 0.79 -11.79
C ASP A 48 6.31 1.65 -10.56
N THR A 49 6.92 2.82 -10.77
CA THR A 49 7.10 3.83 -9.72
C THR A 49 6.21 5.01 -10.07
N LEU A 50 5.17 5.20 -9.27
CA LEU A 50 4.20 6.27 -9.44
C LEU A 50 4.58 7.41 -8.49
N PHE A 51 5.08 8.50 -9.05
CA PHE A 51 5.45 9.69 -8.28
C PHE A 51 4.22 10.58 -8.07
N TYR A 52 4.16 11.30 -6.96
CA TYR A 52 3.05 12.16 -6.54
C TYR A 52 2.52 13.11 -7.64
N TYR A 53 3.37 13.57 -8.56
CA TYR A 53 2.98 14.41 -9.69
C TYR A 53 2.75 13.62 -11.00
N ASP A 54 2.86 12.29 -11.01
CA ASP A 54 2.55 11.44 -12.17
C ASP A 54 1.03 11.39 -12.37
N LYS A 55 0.57 11.49 -13.61
CA LYS A 55 -0.86 11.35 -13.96
C LYS A 55 -1.43 9.97 -13.62
N ARG A 56 -0.57 8.94 -13.53
CA ARG A 56 -0.94 7.58 -13.12
C ARG A 56 -0.99 7.38 -11.61
N TYR A 57 -0.52 8.36 -10.82
CA TYR A 57 -0.60 8.28 -9.36
C TYR A 57 -2.06 8.13 -8.91
N PRO A 58 -2.36 7.30 -7.88
CA PRO A 58 -3.72 7.11 -7.40
C PRO A 58 -4.33 8.44 -6.92
N LYS A 59 -5.29 8.98 -7.67
CA LYS A 59 -5.87 10.32 -7.40
C LYS A 59 -6.51 10.40 -6.02
N ARG A 60 -7.06 9.29 -5.50
CA ARG A 60 -7.65 9.26 -4.16
C ARG A 60 -6.62 9.57 -3.08
N LEU A 61 -5.40 9.06 -3.21
CA LEU A 61 -4.31 9.37 -2.28
C LEU A 61 -3.91 10.84 -2.27
N LEU A 62 -4.14 11.59 -3.37
CA LEU A 62 -3.84 13.04 -3.39
C LEU A 62 -4.71 13.84 -2.41
N ASN A 63 -5.85 13.28 -1.98
CA ASN A 63 -6.73 13.91 -1.01
C ASN A 63 -6.30 13.63 0.44
N CYS A 64 -5.34 12.73 0.65
CA CYS A 64 -4.84 12.36 1.97
C CYS A 64 -3.68 13.28 2.38
N ALA A 65 -3.73 13.83 3.60
CA ALA A 65 -2.72 14.76 4.09
C ALA A 65 -1.31 14.14 4.18
N ASP A 66 -1.23 12.82 4.31
CA ASP A 66 0.00 12.04 4.42
C ASP A 66 0.24 11.13 3.21
N ALA A 67 -0.24 11.54 2.03
CA ALA A 67 -0.02 10.84 0.77
C ALA A 67 1.48 10.53 0.55
N PRO A 68 1.85 9.30 0.18
CA PRO A 68 3.25 8.96 -0.06
C PRO A 68 3.78 9.66 -1.32
N LEU A 69 5.05 10.08 -1.30
CA LEU A 69 5.70 10.67 -2.49
C LEU A 69 5.82 9.68 -3.64
N PHE A 70 5.96 8.41 -3.33
CA PHE A 70 6.08 7.32 -4.29
C PHE A 70 5.16 6.18 -3.91
N VAL A 71 4.55 5.57 -4.92
CA VAL A 71 3.86 4.29 -4.84
C VAL A 71 4.53 3.35 -5.81
N PHE A 72 5.06 2.25 -5.30
CA PHE A 72 5.62 1.16 -6.10
C PHE A 72 4.53 0.16 -6.42
N SER A 73 4.43 -0.25 -7.69
CA SER A 73 3.40 -1.19 -8.13
C SER A 73 3.98 -2.31 -8.97
N LYS A 74 3.52 -3.52 -8.74
CA LYS A 74 3.83 -4.69 -9.56
C LYS A 74 2.54 -5.36 -9.99
N GLY A 75 2.28 -5.35 -11.28
CA GLY A 75 1.05 -5.78 -11.94
C GLY A 75 0.65 -4.81 -13.03
N ASN A 76 -0.46 -5.06 -13.71
CA ASN A 76 -0.98 -4.17 -14.74
C ASN A 76 -2.34 -3.63 -14.31
N PHE A 77 -2.36 -2.45 -13.71
CA PHE A 77 -3.56 -1.88 -13.13
C PHE A 77 -3.64 -0.36 -13.30
N ASP A 78 -4.83 0.12 -13.65
CA ASP A 78 -5.12 1.56 -13.65
C ASP A 78 -5.73 1.98 -12.29
N PHE A 79 -4.97 2.71 -11.50
CA PHE A 79 -5.34 3.18 -10.16
C PHE A 79 -6.39 4.31 -10.16
N ASN A 80 -6.76 4.82 -11.33
CA ASN A 80 -7.72 5.92 -11.47
C ASN A 80 -9.09 5.46 -12.01
N LYS A 81 -9.38 4.16 -11.93
CA LYS A 81 -10.70 3.61 -12.22
C LYS A 81 -11.75 4.13 -11.24
N GLU A 82 -13.00 3.89 -11.59
CA GLU A 82 -14.13 4.17 -10.71
C GLU A 82 -14.31 3.06 -9.66
N ARG A 83 -14.85 3.41 -8.50
CA ARG A 83 -15.32 2.50 -7.43
C ARG A 83 -14.26 1.58 -6.86
N PHE A 84 -13.64 2.04 -5.80
CA PHE A 84 -12.74 1.26 -4.97
C PHE A 84 -13.32 1.03 -3.58
N VAL A 85 -13.27 -0.21 -3.12
CA VAL A 85 -13.68 -0.58 -1.76
C VAL A 85 -12.55 -1.33 -1.09
N ASN A 86 -12.23 -1.03 0.15
CA ASN A 86 -11.41 -1.92 0.94
C ASN A 86 -12.25 -2.79 1.87
N ILE A 87 -11.82 -4.03 2.02
CA ILE A 87 -12.37 -4.98 2.99
C ILE A 87 -11.23 -5.38 3.92
N VAL A 88 -11.41 -5.12 5.20
CA VAL A 88 -10.44 -5.40 6.25
C VAL A 88 -11.11 -6.11 7.43
N GLY A 89 -10.30 -6.76 8.27
CA GLY A 89 -10.83 -7.43 9.45
C GLY A 89 -9.77 -8.10 10.29
N THR A 90 -10.22 -8.96 11.18
CA THR A 90 -9.36 -9.74 12.06
C THR A 90 -8.45 -10.69 11.28
N ARG A 91 -7.25 -10.95 11.83
CA ARG A 91 -6.35 -11.98 11.30
C ARG A 91 -6.81 -13.40 11.62
N HIS A 92 -7.72 -13.55 12.59
CA HIS A 92 -8.32 -14.81 13.04
C HIS A 92 -9.80 -14.85 12.71
N ALA A 93 -10.10 -14.79 11.39
CA ALA A 93 -11.47 -14.78 10.91
C ALA A 93 -12.23 -16.05 11.32
N THR A 94 -13.44 -15.87 11.83
CA THR A 94 -14.40 -16.97 12.07
C THR A 94 -14.89 -17.55 10.73
N GLU A 95 -15.56 -18.68 10.77
CA GLU A 95 -16.20 -19.24 9.58
C GLU A 95 -17.28 -18.28 9.05
N TYR A 96 -18.09 -17.74 9.94
CA TYR A 96 -19.08 -16.71 9.61
C TYR A 96 -18.44 -15.47 8.94
N GLY A 97 -17.33 -14.95 9.49
CA GLY A 97 -16.61 -13.82 8.90
C GLY A 97 -16.10 -14.11 7.48
N ARG A 98 -15.67 -15.36 7.21
CA ARG A 98 -15.25 -15.78 5.86
C ARG A 98 -16.44 -15.84 4.90
N GLU A 99 -17.56 -16.42 5.32
CA GLU A 99 -18.78 -16.54 4.52
C GLU A 99 -19.35 -15.16 4.17
N ILE A 100 -19.42 -14.25 5.14
CA ILE A 100 -19.85 -12.85 4.92
C ILE A 100 -18.90 -12.15 3.94
N THR A 101 -17.58 -12.34 4.10
CA THR A 101 -16.60 -11.73 3.18
C THR A 101 -16.82 -12.24 1.74
N GLU A 102 -17.02 -13.55 1.56
CA GLU A 102 -17.23 -14.13 0.23
C GLU A 102 -18.55 -13.64 -0.38
N SER A 103 -19.64 -13.60 0.40
CA SER A 103 -20.94 -13.09 -0.05
C SER A 103 -20.86 -11.63 -0.47
N LEU A 104 -20.23 -10.77 0.34
CA LEU A 104 -20.03 -9.36 0.00
C LEU A 104 -19.25 -9.18 -1.30
N ILE A 105 -18.17 -9.94 -1.49
CA ILE A 105 -17.38 -9.87 -2.73
C ILE A 105 -18.21 -10.34 -3.93
N ALA A 106 -19.01 -11.40 -3.79
CA ALA A 106 -19.89 -11.89 -4.86
C ALA A 106 -20.89 -10.81 -5.31
N ASP A 107 -21.50 -10.11 -4.34
CA ASP A 107 -22.44 -9.03 -4.61
C ASP A 107 -21.74 -7.82 -5.25
N LEU A 108 -20.58 -7.40 -4.73
CA LEU A 108 -19.79 -6.27 -5.23
C LEU A 108 -19.26 -6.49 -6.65
N ALA A 109 -18.96 -7.74 -7.03
CA ALA A 109 -18.46 -8.09 -8.35
C ALA A 109 -19.42 -7.67 -9.47
N ALA A 110 -20.74 -7.73 -9.23
CA ALA A 110 -21.76 -7.31 -10.19
C ALA A 110 -21.73 -5.79 -10.49
N TYR A 111 -21.09 -4.99 -9.63
CA TYR A 111 -21.03 -3.52 -9.73
C TYR A 111 -19.70 -3.00 -10.26
N GLN A 112 -18.81 -3.85 -10.76
CA GLN A 112 -17.49 -3.49 -11.27
C GLN A 112 -16.64 -2.70 -10.26
N VAL A 113 -16.74 -3.08 -8.99
CA VAL A 113 -15.95 -2.50 -7.90
C VAL A 113 -14.55 -3.12 -7.89
N ASN A 114 -13.54 -2.33 -7.57
CA ASN A 114 -12.16 -2.79 -7.40
C ASN A 114 -11.88 -3.00 -5.91
N LEU A 115 -11.33 -4.15 -5.56
CA LEU A 115 -10.98 -4.47 -4.17
C LEU A 115 -9.58 -3.94 -3.83
N VAL A 116 -9.45 -3.36 -2.65
CA VAL A 116 -8.16 -3.09 -2.00
C VAL A 116 -8.13 -3.77 -0.64
N SER A 117 -7.05 -4.46 -0.30
CA SER A 117 -6.84 -4.99 1.04
C SER A 117 -5.35 -5.19 1.34
N GLY A 118 -5.02 -5.70 2.51
CA GLY A 118 -3.65 -5.73 3.03
C GLY A 118 -2.91 -7.04 2.87
N LEU A 119 -3.49 -8.05 2.23
CA LEU A 119 -2.92 -9.40 2.09
C LEU A 119 -2.58 -10.09 3.43
N ALA A 120 -3.11 -9.61 4.55
CA ALA A 120 -2.91 -10.19 5.86
C ALA A 120 -3.66 -11.52 6.03
N PHE A 121 -3.38 -12.27 7.10
CA PHE A 121 -4.20 -13.42 7.47
C PHE A 121 -5.66 -12.98 7.76
N GLY A 122 -6.58 -13.95 7.75
CA GLY A 122 -7.98 -13.76 8.11
C GLY A 122 -8.79 -13.09 6.99
N ILE A 123 -9.46 -11.98 7.28
CA ILE A 123 -10.41 -11.33 6.36
C ILE A 123 -9.73 -10.85 5.08
N ASP A 124 -8.54 -10.24 5.15
CA ASP A 124 -7.85 -9.72 3.97
C ASP A 124 -7.63 -10.80 2.92
N ILE A 125 -7.04 -11.94 3.31
CA ILE A 125 -6.79 -13.05 2.37
C ILE A 125 -8.08 -13.71 1.88
N CYS A 126 -9.13 -13.75 2.70
CA CYS A 126 -10.44 -14.23 2.27
C CYS A 126 -11.02 -13.33 1.17
N ALA A 127 -10.96 -12.01 1.37
CA ALA A 127 -11.42 -11.03 0.38
C ALA A 127 -10.64 -11.16 -0.94
N HIS A 128 -9.31 -11.25 -0.89
CA HIS A 128 -8.48 -11.43 -2.09
C HIS A 128 -8.80 -12.73 -2.85
N LYS A 129 -8.99 -13.85 -2.14
CA LYS A 129 -9.37 -15.14 -2.75
C LYS A 129 -10.75 -15.10 -3.40
N ALA A 130 -11.72 -14.50 -2.71
CA ALA A 130 -13.06 -14.32 -3.24
C ALA A 130 -13.05 -13.41 -4.48
N ALA A 131 -12.33 -12.29 -4.46
CA ALA A 131 -12.17 -11.40 -5.60
C ALA A 131 -11.56 -12.11 -6.82
N LEU A 132 -10.57 -12.98 -6.63
CA LEU A 132 -10.03 -13.82 -7.70
C LEU A 132 -11.03 -14.85 -8.22
N LYS A 133 -11.90 -15.40 -7.36
CA LYS A 133 -12.95 -16.36 -7.75
C LYS A 133 -14.01 -15.71 -8.64
N TYR A 134 -14.34 -14.45 -8.38
CA TYR A 134 -15.36 -13.70 -9.12
C TYR A 134 -14.76 -12.75 -10.17
N ASP A 135 -13.49 -12.95 -10.58
CA ASP A 135 -12.75 -12.15 -11.56
C ASP A 135 -12.79 -10.65 -11.30
N MET A 136 -12.89 -10.29 -10.03
CA MET A 136 -12.90 -8.90 -9.56
C MET A 136 -11.47 -8.37 -9.51
N GLN A 137 -11.25 -7.17 -10.04
CA GLN A 137 -9.94 -6.52 -9.96
C GLN A 137 -9.57 -6.21 -8.52
N ASN A 138 -8.26 -6.33 -8.19
CA ASN A 138 -7.85 -6.61 -6.84
C ASN A 138 -6.44 -6.07 -6.58
N ILE A 139 -6.28 -5.25 -5.57
CA ILE A 139 -5.03 -4.62 -5.17
C ILE A 139 -4.65 -5.08 -3.76
N ALA A 140 -3.44 -5.61 -3.62
CA ALA A 140 -2.86 -5.90 -2.32
C ALA A 140 -1.81 -4.84 -1.96
N VAL A 141 -2.06 -4.08 -0.92
CA VAL A 141 -1.09 -3.13 -0.36
C VAL A 141 -0.23 -3.84 0.67
N LEU A 142 1.10 -3.74 0.55
CA LEU A 142 2.06 -4.46 1.37
C LEU A 142 2.75 -3.54 2.38
N ALA A 143 3.08 -4.06 3.55
CA ALA A 143 3.78 -3.34 4.62
C ALA A 143 5.31 -3.56 4.61
N HIS A 144 5.86 -3.78 3.42
CA HIS A 144 7.27 -4.11 3.17
C HIS A 144 7.63 -3.88 1.71
N GLY A 145 8.91 -3.95 1.36
CA GLY A 145 9.36 -3.81 -0.03
C GLY A 145 8.83 -4.92 -0.95
N LEU A 146 8.71 -4.63 -2.25
CA LEU A 146 8.20 -5.57 -3.26
C LEU A 146 9.21 -6.70 -3.62
N ASP A 147 10.39 -6.73 -3.00
CA ASP A 147 11.40 -7.78 -3.12
C ASP A 147 11.04 -9.06 -2.35
N ARG A 148 10.11 -8.98 -1.44
CA ARG A 148 9.66 -10.08 -0.57
C ARG A 148 8.16 -10.17 -0.48
N LEU A 149 7.66 -11.22 0.16
CA LEU A 149 6.23 -11.39 0.40
C LEU A 149 5.99 -11.90 1.83
N TYR A 150 5.12 -11.19 2.53
CA TYR A 150 4.63 -11.57 3.84
C TYR A 150 3.11 -11.40 3.93
N PRO A 151 2.39 -12.42 4.41
CA PRO A 151 2.85 -13.77 4.77
C PRO A 151 3.26 -14.61 3.53
N ALA A 152 4.33 -15.43 3.66
CA ALA A 152 4.83 -16.25 2.54
C ALA A 152 3.80 -17.27 2.03
N GLN A 153 2.88 -17.70 2.90
CA GLN A 153 1.77 -18.61 2.56
C GLN A 153 0.80 -18.03 1.54
N HIS A 154 0.76 -16.71 1.37
CA HIS A 154 -0.13 -16.03 0.44
C HIS A 154 0.48 -15.83 -0.96
N ARG A 155 1.68 -16.43 -1.23
CA ARG A 155 2.41 -16.26 -2.50
C ARG A 155 1.57 -16.58 -3.72
N SER A 156 0.87 -17.72 -3.74
CA SER A 156 0.06 -18.13 -4.89
C SER A 156 -1.08 -17.15 -5.18
N VAL A 157 -1.66 -16.54 -4.14
CA VAL A 157 -2.69 -15.51 -4.29
C VAL A 157 -2.08 -14.22 -4.83
N ALA A 158 -0.94 -13.80 -4.29
CA ALA A 158 -0.23 -12.61 -4.74
C ALA A 158 0.21 -12.70 -6.22
N GLU A 159 0.64 -13.88 -6.67
CA GLU A 159 1.02 -14.11 -8.07
C GLU A 159 -0.19 -14.05 -9.02
N LYS A 160 -1.32 -14.65 -8.63
CA LYS A 160 -2.57 -14.58 -9.40
C LYS A 160 -3.12 -13.16 -9.45
N LEU A 161 -3.08 -12.46 -8.34
CA LEU A 161 -3.57 -11.09 -8.20
C LEU A 161 -2.86 -10.13 -9.16
N GLN A 162 -1.55 -10.29 -9.40
CA GLN A 162 -0.80 -9.46 -10.34
C GLN A 162 -1.27 -9.59 -11.81
N GLN A 163 -2.00 -10.64 -12.17
CA GLN A 163 -2.51 -10.84 -13.53
C GLN A 163 -3.70 -9.93 -13.85
N ASN A 164 -4.55 -9.65 -12.86
CA ASN A 164 -5.74 -8.79 -12.98
C ASN A 164 -5.83 -7.76 -11.83
N GLY A 165 -4.70 -7.17 -11.47
CA GLY A 165 -4.58 -6.26 -10.36
C GLY A 165 -3.13 -5.88 -10.09
N ALA A 166 -2.79 -5.54 -8.85
CA ALA A 166 -1.44 -5.13 -8.49
C ALA A 166 -1.07 -5.43 -7.03
N LEU A 167 0.23 -5.68 -6.81
CA LEU A 167 0.85 -5.52 -5.50
C LEU A 167 1.37 -4.10 -5.38
N VAL A 168 1.08 -3.43 -4.29
CA VAL A 168 1.40 -2.02 -4.06
C VAL A 168 2.16 -1.85 -2.76
N SER A 169 3.13 -0.96 -2.73
CA SER A 169 3.86 -0.59 -1.52
C SER A 169 4.38 0.86 -1.62
N ASP A 170 4.53 1.54 -0.50
CA ASP A 170 5.27 2.80 -0.37
C ASP A 170 6.64 2.61 0.31
N PHE A 171 7.02 1.35 0.56
CA PHE A 171 8.31 0.97 1.12
C PHE A 171 9.32 0.61 0.04
N LEU A 172 10.58 1.02 0.22
CA LEU A 172 11.69 0.61 -0.64
C LEU A 172 11.96 -0.89 -0.52
N SER A 173 12.62 -1.48 -1.53
CA SER A 173 13.12 -2.85 -1.44
C SER A 173 13.98 -3.05 -0.18
N GLU A 174 14.11 -4.29 0.27
CA GLU A 174 14.80 -4.67 1.52
C GLU A 174 14.13 -4.20 2.82
N THR A 175 13.00 -3.48 2.74
CA THR A 175 12.21 -3.16 3.93
C THR A 175 11.49 -4.41 4.45
N ASN A 176 11.72 -4.77 5.71
CA ASN A 176 11.09 -5.91 6.35
C ASN A 176 9.63 -5.63 6.75
N PRO A 177 8.79 -6.68 6.90
CA PRO A 177 7.43 -6.55 7.39
C PRO A 177 7.40 -6.33 8.92
N ASP A 178 8.03 -5.25 9.38
CA ASP A 178 8.11 -4.91 10.78
C ASP A 178 6.75 -4.45 11.32
N ARG A 179 6.49 -4.72 12.61
CA ARG A 179 5.19 -4.46 13.24
C ARG A 179 4.69 -3.03 13.03
N GLN A 180 5.57 -2.06 13.07
CA GLN A 180 5.25 -0.63 12.89
C GLN A 180 4.82 -0.26 11.45
N ASN A 181 5.19 -1.07 10.45
CA ASN A 181 4.86 -0.79 9.06
C ASN A 181 3.39 -1.11 8.71
N PHE A 182 2.74 -2.00 9.47
CA PHE A 182 1.35 -2.38 9.20
C PHE A 182 0.37 -1.21 9.41
N PRO A 183 0.41 -0.47 10.53
CA PRO A 183 -0.40 0.74 10.67
C PRO A 183 -0.07 1.81 9.61
N SER A 184 1.21 2.04 9.32
CA SER A 184 1.64 2.99 8.29
C SER A 184 1.08 2.64 6.91
N ARG A 185 1.08 1.34 6.54
CA ARG A 185 0.51 0.85 5.29
C ARG A 185 -1.02 1.03 5.23
N ASN A 186 -1.73 0.90 6.35
CA ASN A 186 -3.19 0.96 6.38
C ASN A 186 -3.73 2.31 5.87
N ARG A 187 -2.96 3.41 6.00
CA ARG A 187 -3.32 4.70 5.40
C ARG A 187 -3.43 4.62 3.87
N ILE A 188 -2.58 3.80 3.23
CA ILE A 188 -2.66 3.58 1.77
C ILE A 188 -3.91 2.78 1.43
N VAL A 189 -4.23 1.73 2.21
CA VAL A 189 -5.45 0.93 2.01
C VAL A 189 -6.68 1.82 2.09
N ALA A 190 -6.80 2.64 3.14
CA ALA A 190 -7.92 3.56 3.35
C ALA A 190 -7.96 4.65 2.25
N GLY A 191 -6.83 5.31 2.01
CA GLY A 191 -6.75 6.46 1.11
C GLY A 191 -6.88 6.12 -0.38
N MET A 192 -6.76 4.85 -0.77
CA MET A 192 -6.99 4.41 -2.15
C MET A 192 -8.46 4.09 -2.45
N THR A 193 -9.37 4.16 -1.49
CA THR A 193 -10.72 3.62 -1.61
C THR A 193 -11.80 4.65 -1.32
N ASP A 194 -12.98 4.43 -1.89
CA ASP A 194 -14.17 5.26 -1.69
C ASP A 194 -14.95 4.84 -0.44
N ALA A 195 -14.77 3.58 0.00
CA ALA A 195 -15.43 3.03 1.20
C ALA A 195 -14.57 1.96 1.87
N THR A 196 -14.70 1.87 3.19
CA THR A 196 -14.05 0.86 4.03
C THR A 196 -15.10 -0.03 4.68
N ILE A 197 -14.99 -1.34 4.48
CA ILE A 197 -15.84 -2.35 5.10
C ILE A 197 -15.01 -3.13 6.12
N VAL A 198 -15.43 -3.09 7.38
CA VAL A 198 -14.88 -3.91 8.45
C VAL A 198 -15.81 -5.10 8.68
N VAL A 199 -15.38 -6.30 8.30
CA VAL A 199 -16.23 -7.49 8.42
C VAL A 199 -16.24 -8.02 9.85
N GLU A 200 -15.07 -8.15 10.44
CA GLU A 200 -14.89 -8.70 11.79
C GLU A 200 -13.67 -8.08 12.45
N SER A 201 -13.78 -7.60 13.68
CA SER A 201 -12.68 -7.01 14.42
C SER A 201 -12.83 -7.20 15.91
N ALA A 202 -11.71 -7.36 16.62
CA ALA A 202 -11.67 -7.14 18.06
C ALA A 202 -11.81 -5.63 18.38
N ILE A 203 -12.22 -5.31 19.63
CA ILE A 203 -12.44 -3.92 20.10
C ILE A 203 -11.22 -3.01 19.90
N ALA A 204 -10.00 -3.55 19.91
CA ALA A 204 -8.76 -2.83 19.63
C ALA A 204 -8.00 -3.42 18.43
N GLY A 205 -8.70 -3.91 17.42
CA GLY A 205 -8.12 -4.57 16.24
C GLY A 205 -7.55 -3.58 15.23
N GLY A 206 -6.53 -4.00 14.49
CA GLY A 206 -5.90 -3.20 13.43
C GLY A 206 -6.86 -2.77 12.31
N ALA A 207 -7.97 -3.48 12.10
CA ALA A 207 -9.00 -3.12 11.15
C ALA A 207 -9.73 -1.83 11.56
N LEU A 208 -9.94 -1.61 12.86
CA LEU A 208 -10.55 -0.37 13.37
C LEU A 208 -9.64 0.84 13.16
N ILE A 209 -8.32 0.66 13.23
CA ILE A 209 -7.35 1.72 12.88
C ILE A 209 -7.53 2.12 11.41
N THR A 210 -7.73 1.16 10.51
CA THR A 210 -7.98 1.46 9.09
C THR A 210 -9.30 2.22 8.89
N ALA A 211 -10.36 1.83 9.61
CA ALA A 211 -11.64 2.52 9.57
C ALA A 211 -11.55 3.95 10.12
N GLU A 212 -10.81 4.16 11.21
CA GLU A 212 -10.57 5.48 11.79
C GLU A 212 -9.80 6.38 10.81
N ILE A 213 -8.76 5.85 10.15
CA ILE A 213 -8.03 6.57 9.11
C ILE A 213 -8.96 6.95 7.96
N ALA A 214 -9.80 6.02 7.49
CA ALA A 214 -10.75 6.26 6.40
C ALA A 214 -11.78 7.35 6.74
N ASN A 215 -12.20 7.46 8.00
CA ASN A 215 -13.10 8.53 8.45
C ASN A 215 -12.43 9.91 8.48
N ASN A 216 -11.10 9.96 8.49
CA ASN A 216 -10.33 11.22 8.52
C ASN A 216 -9.94 11.70 7.11
N TYR A 217 -10.16 10.89 6.09
CA TYR A 217 -9.88 11.20 4.68
C TYR A 217 -11.17 11.58 3.92
#